data_e04c75b14f074bbc17867cac5f300128
#
_entry.id   e04c75b14f074bbc17867cac5f300128
#
_cell.length_a   1.000
_cell.length_b   1.000
_cell.length_c   1.000
_cell.angle_alpha   90.00
_cell.angle_beta   90.00
_cell.angle_gamma   90.00
#
_symmetry.space_group_name_H-M   'P 1'
#
loop_
_entity.id
_entity.type
_entity.pdbx_description
1 polymer ?
#
loop_
_entity_poly.entity_id
_entity_poly.type
_entity_poly.pdbx_seq_one_letter_code
_entity_poly.pdbx_strand_id
1 'polypeptide(L)'
;TTSATIAIEDSEVESDTKNSEDESNDDENSEEVEEIELGDKIVFGEYNGVSITWRVLKISPDKTEAMLVTDKIITMKAFDAADSDEYARHNGISYSSNDEEANANLELQAFIRGNSDWKDSDIRAWLNGEKELVDYGDSAPTKKKMSEHKNGYDIEPGFLSNFSKKEIEAIKPVRLETKANGLSDKEMVVTEDKVYLLTLEDLELFEKAGMNMLTKPTEECLEQDESKWYQDEQDGYGVEMHYWWLREPVLDSSSKCYAVGNEYWEEKIIENTVGLEGLGIRPAITVDLTSDVIFTKE
;
A
#
# COMPACT_ATOMS: atom_id res chain seq x y z
N THR A 1 -21.81 -42.32 -23.76
CA THR A 1 -22.99 -42.85 -24.48
C THR A 1 -24.23 -42.59 -23.67
N THR A 2 -25.03 -41.63 -24.00
CA THR A 2 -26.36 -41.69 -24.53
C THR A 2 -26.99 -40.32 -24.43
N SER A 3 -27.20 -39.73 -25.60
CA SER A 3 -28.06 -38.57 -25.83
C SER A 3 -29.52 -38.96 -25.60
N ALA A 4 -30.33 -38.02 -25.14
CA ALA A 4 -31.77 -38.01 -25.39
C ALA A 4 -32.24 -36.56 -25.59
N THR A 5 -32.59 -36.31 -26.82
CA THR A 5 -33.38 -35.19 -27.34
C THR A 5 -34.84 -35.56 -27.15
N ILE A 6 -35.70 -34.66 -26.67
CA ILE A 6 -37.15 -34.73 -26.86
C ILE A 6 -37.72 -33.37 -27.23
N ALA A 7 -38.61 -33.47 -28.23
CA ALA A 7 -39.15 -32.43 -29.06
C ALA A 7 -40.38 -31.70 -28.43
N ILE A 8 -40.63 -30.60 -29.07
CA ILE A 8 -41.72 -29.65 -29.07
C ILE A 8 -43.10 -30.32 -29.25
N GLU A 9 -44.12 -29.82 -28.55
CA GLU A 9 -45.48 -29.83 -29.02
C GLU A 9 -46.18 -28.48 -28.70
N ASP A 10 -46.61 -27.83 -29.80
CA ASP A 10 -47.56 -26.72 -29.84
C ASP A 10 -48.93 -27.12 -29.36
N SER A 11 -49.66 -26.26 -28.68
CA SER A 11 -51.11 -26.17 -28.77
C SER A 11 -51.62 -24.76 -28.42
N GLU A 12 -52.05 -24.06 -29.43
CA GLU A 12 -52.94 -22.88 -29.33
C GLU A 12 -54.29 -23.28 -28.71
N VAL A 13 -54.87 -22.43 -27.85
CA VAL A 13 -56.33 -22.14 -27.78
C VAL A 13 -56.60 -20.76 -27.16
N GLU A 14 -57.56 -20.09 -27.74
CA GLU A 14 -58.04 -18.74 -27.65
C GLU A 14 -58.59 -18.23 -26.30
N SER A 15 -58.43 -16.93 -26.12
CA SER A 15 -59.29 -15.88 -25.55
C SER A 15 -60.24 -16.20 -24.40
N ASP A 16 -60.12 -15.39 -23.34
CA ASP A 16 -61.22 -14.54 -22.85
C ASP A 16 -60.74 -13.42 -21.92
N THR A 17 -61.19 -12.24 -22.24
CA THR A 17 -61.04 -10.96 -21.54
C THR A 17 -61.74 -10.97 -20.18
N LYS A 18 -61.01 -10.62 -19.09
CA LYS A 18 -61.58 -9.93 -17.95
C LYS A 18 -60.57 -8.97 -17.33
N ASN A 19 -60.89 -7.68 -17.35
CA ASN A 19 -60.31 -6.63 -16.52
C ASN A 19 -60.28 -7.02 -15.05
N SER A 20 -59.12 -6.96 -14.45
CA SER A 20 -58.96 -6.65 -13.02
C SER A 20 -57.75 -5.74 -12.92
N GLU A 21 -57.97 -4.53 -12.48
CA GLU A 21 -56.99 -3.58 -12.02
C GLU A 21 -56.25 -4.22 -10.87
N ASP A 22 -55.01 -4.63 -11.11
CA ASP A 22 -54.07 -5.02 -10.07
C ASP A 22 -53.00 -3.91 -10.04
N GLU A 23 -53.06 -3.12 -8.97
CA GLU A 23 -52.02 -2.19 -8.59
C GLU A 23 -50.74 -3.00 -8.37
N SER A 24 -49.89 -3.02 -9.37
CA SER A 24 -48.50 -3.46 -9.15
C SER A 24 -47.81 -2.39 -8.32
N ASN A 25 -47.68 -2.63 -7.03
CA ASN A 25 -46.66 -2.03 -6.21
C ASN A 25 -45.31 -2.50 -6.78
N ASP A 26 -44.76 -1.72 -7.69
CA ASP A 26 -43.33 -1.73 -7.93
C ASP A 26 -42.67 -1.17 -6.65
N ASP A 27 -42.40 -2.03 -5.71
CA ASP A 27 -41.36 -1.80 -4.70
C ASP A 27 -40.03 -1.64 -5.48
N GLU A 28 -39.79 -0.44 -5.98
CA GLU A 28 -38.44 0.00 -6.30
C GLU A 28 -37.67 -0.07 -4.99
N ASN A 29 -37.07 -1.22 -4.75
CA ASN A 29 -35.99 -1.38 -3.78
C ASN A 29 -34.79 -0.63 -4.35
N SER A 30 -34.84 0.70 -4.32
CA SER A 30 -33.66 1.53 -4.50
C SER A 30 -32.75 1.21 -3.32
N GLU A 31 -31.77 0.34 -3.53
CA GLU A 31 -30.65 0.24 -2.62
C GLU A 31 -30.10 1.66 -2.50
N GLU A 32 -30.35 2.31 -1.37
CA GLU A 32 -29.73 3.59 -1.02
C GLU A 32 -28.22 3.32 -1.04
N VAL A 33 -27.53 3.81 -2.06
CA VAL A 33 -26.07 3.80 -2.11
C VAL A 33 -25.62 4.69 -0.95
N GLU A 34 -25.14 4.07 0.13
CA GLU A 34 -24.63 4.80 1.28
C GLU A 34 -23.51 5.75 0.84
N GLU A 35 -23.70 7.03 1.11
CA GLU A 35 -22.72 8.07 0.77
C GLU A 35 -21.42 7.82 1.56
N ILE A 36 -20.27 7.90 0.87
CA ILE A 36 -18.95 7.74 1.48
C ILE A 36 -18.57 9.03 2.19
N GLU A 37 -18.16 8.92 3.45
CA GLU A 37 -17.72 10.01 4.32
C GLU A 37 -16.28 9.88 4.77
N LEU A 38 -15.70 10.99 5.26
CA LEU A 38 -14.35 10.98 5.84
C LEU A 38 -14.29 10.02 7.04
N GLY A 39 -13.25 9.21 7.08
CA GLY A 39 -13.03 8.24 8.13
C GLY A 39 -13.77 6.91 7.94
N ASP A 40 -14.63 6.79 6.94
CA ASP A 40 -15.29 5.53 6.63
C ASP A 40 -14.30 4.40 6.32
N LYS A 41 -14.72 3.18 6.59
CA LYS A 41 -14.02 1.97 6.17
C LYS A 41 -14.62 1.44 4.88
N ILE A 42 -13.76 1.22 3.91
CA ILE A 42 -14.12 0.71 2.58
C ILE A 42 -13.34 -0.57 2.31
N VAL A 43 -14.04 -1.62 1.92
CA VAL A 43 -13.41 -2.85 1.40
C VAL A 43 -13.26 -2.71 -0.10
N PHE A 44 -12.01 -2.81 -0.59
CA PHE A 44 -11.70 -2.69 -2.02
C PHE A 44 -10.38 -3.37 -2.33
N GLY A 45 -10.36 -4.24 -3.34
CA GLY A 45 -9.20 -5.02 -3.74
C GLY A 45 -8.78 -6.05 -2.70
N GLU A 46 -7.75 -6.80 -3.04
CA GLU A 46 -7.17 -7.82 -2.15
C GLU A 46 -5.63 -7.79 -2.19
N TYR A 47 -5.00 -8.36 -1.18
CA TYR A 47 -3.57 -8.63 -1.14
C TYR A 47 -3.35 -10.02 -0.59
N ASN A 48 -2.64 -10.87 -1.35
CA ASN A 48 -2.41 -12.28 -1.01
C ASN A 48 -3.72 -13.06 -0.71
N GLY A 49 -4.81 -12.75 -1.44
CA GLY A 49 -6.11 -13.40 -1.28
C GLY A 49 -6.91 -12.93 -0.08
N VAL A 50 -6.49 -11.85 0.59
CA VAL A 50 -7.22 -11.23 1.71
C VAL A 50 -7.70 -9.85 1.29
N SER A 51 -8.98 -9.57 1.50
CA SER A 51 -9.58 -8.27 1.19
C SER A 51 -8.91 -7.15 1.98
N ILE A 52 -8.67 -6.03 1.32
CA ILE A 52 -8.05 -4.86 1.95
C ILE A 52 -9.15 -3.92 2.46
N THR A 53 -9.07 -3.57 3.74
CA THR A 53 -9.87 -2.49 4.33
C THR A 53 -9.10 -1.18 4.26
N TRP A 54 -9.73 -0.19 3.67
CA TRP A 54 -9.22 1.17 3.52
C TRP A 54 -9.97 2.15 4.39
N ARG A 55 -9.35 3.28 4.68
CA ARG A 55 -9.94 4.44 5.37
C ARG A 55 -9.98 5.64 4.44
N VAL A 56 -11.09 6.32 4.42
CA VAL A 56 -11.27 7.53 3.61
C VAL A 56 -10.59 8.72 4.28
N LEU A 57 -9.50 9.22 3.67
CA LEU A 57 -8.74 10.37 4.19
C LEU A 57 -9.20 11.70 3.60
N LYS A 58 -9.65 11.69 2.34
CA LYS A 58 -10.06 12.90 1.63
C LYS A 58 -11.08 12.55 0.57
N ILE A 59 -12.03 13.45 0.37
CA ILE A 59 -13.03 13.36 -0.72
C ILE A 59 -12.91 14.64 -1.53
N SER A 60 -12.97 14.53 -2.87
CA SER A 60 -12.98 15.69 -3.76
C SER A 60 -14.24 16.53 -3.53
N PRO A 61 -14.21 17.87 -3.76
CA PRO A 61 -15.37 18.74 -3.55
C PRO A 61 -16.60 18.34 -4.37
N ASP A 62 -16.41 17.74 -5.54
CA ASP A 62 -17.46 17.23 -6.42
C ASP A 62 -17.88 15.80 -6.11
N LYS A 63 -17.26 15.18 -5.08
CA LYS A 63 -17.51 13.80 -4.63
C LYS A 63 -17.29 12.73 -5.69
N THR A 64 -16.46 13.01 -6.69
CA THR A 64 -16.12 12.05 -7.75
C THR A 64 -14.89 11.21 -7.43
N GLU A 65 -14.07 11.65 -6.47
CA GLU A 65 -12.82 10.97 -6.09
C GLU A 65 -12.66 10.90 -4.57
N ALA A 66 -12.06 9.81 -4.10
CA ALA A 66 -11.64 9.67 -2.71
C ALA A 66 -10.20 9.21 -2.60
N MET A 67 -9.43 9.82 -1.69
CA MET A 67 -8.13 9.35 -1.26
C MET A 67 -8.31 8.37 -0.10
N LEU A 68 -7.81 7.18 -0.27
CA LEU A 68 -7.89 6.09 0.68
C LEU A 68 -6.48 5.73 1.17
N VAL A 69 -6.38 5.31 2.43
CA VAL A 69 -5.19 4.68 3.01
C VAL A 69 -5.60 3.37 3.67
N THR A 70 -4.78 2.34 3.65
CA THR A 70 -5.14 1.07 4.34
C THR A 70 -5.38 1.31 5.83
N ASP A 71 -6.42 0.68 6.39
CA ASP A 71 -6.76 0.81 7.82
C ASP A 71 -5.61 0.33 8.71
N LYS A 72 -4.96 -0.77 8.30
CA LYS A 72 -3.83 -1.39 8.97
C LYS A 72 -2.60 -1.50 8.05
N ILE A 73 -1.47 -1.84 8.63
CA ILE A 73 -0.26 -2.22 7.91
C ILE A 73 -0.50 -3.58 7.25
N ILE A 74 -0.32 -3.66 5.93
CA ILE A 74 -0.63 -4.88 5.16
C ILE A 74 0.55 -5.82 4.98
N THR A 75 1.77 -5.31 5.05
CA THR A 75 3.03 -6.06 4.95
C THR A 75 4.18 -5.22 5.50
N MET A 76 5.35 -5.81 5.61
CA MET A 76 6.58 -5.13 6.03
C MET A 76 7.65 -5.35 4.99
N LYS A 77 8.29 -4.26 4.56
CA LYS A 77 9.35 -4.28 3.55
C LYS A 77 10.33 -3.14 3.78
N ALA A 78 11.56 -3.31 3.30
CA ALA A 78 12.46 -2.17 3.14
C ALA A 78 11.84 -1.13 2.20
N PHE A 79 12.11 0.14 2.42
CA PHE A 79 11.75 1.18 1.48
C PHE A 79 12.55 1.05 0.17
N ASP A 80 13.85 0.79 0.33
CA ASP A 80 14.78 0.51 -0.75
C ASP A 80 15.84 -0.47 -0.22
N ALA A 81 15.86 -1.69 -0.74
CA ALA A 81 16.72 -2.75 -0.22
C ALA A 81 18.17 -2.52 -0.61
N ALA A 82 19.06 -2.56 0.37
CA ALA A 82 20.49 -2.39 0.16
C ALA A 82 21.26 -3.68 0.34
N ASP A 83 22.35 -3.83 -0.40
CA ASP A 83 23.28 -4.93 -0.23
C ASP A 83 24.50 -4.53 0.63
N SER A 84 24.23 -4.16 1.88
CA SER A 84 25.28 -3.76 2.81
C SER A 84 26.35 -4.84 3.04
N ASP A 85 25.97 -6.10 3.04
CA ASP A 85 26.87 -7.23 3.25
C ASP A 85 27.79 -7.51 2.06
N GLU A 86 27.30 -7.34 0.85
CA GLU A 86 28.10 -7.55 -0.35
C GLU A 86 29.14 -6.44 -0.52
N TYR A 87 28.74 -5.20 -0.22
CA TYR A 87 29.67 -4.08 -0.21
C TYR A 87 30.80 -4.28 0.82
N ALA A 88 30.47 -4.67 2.04
CA ALA A 88 31.44 -4.93 3.09
C ALA A 88 32.41 -6.06 2.70
N ARG A 89 31.90 -7.12 2.08
CA ARG A 89 32.71 -8.26 1.60
C ARG A 89 33.66 -7.91 0.45
N HIS A 90 33.18 -7.10 -0.52
CA HIS A 90 33.96 -6.73 -1.71
C HIS A 90 35.05 -5.69 -1.40
N ASN A 91 34.83 -4.80 -0.48
CA ASN A 91 35.69 -3.67 -0.22
C ASN A 91 36.50 -3.82 1.09
N GLY A 92 36.30 -4.91 1.82
CA GLY A 92 37.01 -5.15 3.11
C GLY A 92 36.65 -4.13 4.19
N ILE A 93 35.53 -3.41 4.01
CA ILE A 93 35.06 -2.38 4.92
C ILE A 93 34.05 -3.03 5.85
N SER A 94 34.39 -3.04 7.15
CA SER A 94 33.43 -3.39 8.18
C SER A 94 32.45 -2.20 8.32
N TYR A 95 31.24 -2.33 7.80
CA TYR A 95 30.23 -1.31 7.94
C TYR A 95 29.75 -1.23 9.39
N SER A 96 29.92 -0.06 9.98
CA SER A 96 29.34 0.28 11.28
C SER A 96 28.46 1.53 11.10
N SER A 97 27.35 1.59 11.84
CA SER A 97 26.51 2.79 11.89
C SER A 97 27.28 4.07 12.31
N ASN A 98 28.48 3.88 12.85
CA ASN A 98 29.39 4.95 13.30
C ASN A 98 30.51 5.25 12.28
N ASP A 99 30.45 4.74 11.05
CA ASP A 99 31.45 5.03 10.03
C ASP A 99 31.32 6.50 9.57
N GLU A 100 32.28 7.33 10.00
CA GLU A 100 32.28 8.78 9.71
C GLU A 100 32.40 9.04 8.21
N GLU A 101 33.15 8.22 7.46
CA GLU A 101 33.31 8.37 6.02
C GLU A 101 32.01 8.04 5.29
N ALA A 102 31.35 6.94 5.66
CA ALA A 102 30.04 6.58 5.11
C ALA A 102 28.98 7.64 5.45
N ASN A 103 29.02 8.23 6.64
CA ASN A 103 28.07 9.25 7.06
C ASN A 103 28.31 10.60 6.36
N ALA A 104 29.53 10.87 5.94
CA ALA A 104 29.90 12.11 5.22
C ALA A 104 29.71 12.03 3.70
N ASN A 105 29.57 10.82 3.16
CA ASN A 105 29.45 10.59 1.71
C ASN A 105 28.06 10.05 1.36
N LEU A 106 27.23 10.92 0.77
CA LEU A 106 25.85 10.59 0.45
C LEU A 106 25.70 9.47 -0.59
N GLU A 107 26.60 9.39 -1.58
CA GLU A 107 26.58 8.29 -2.56
C GLU A 107 26.88 6.95 -1.87
N LEU A 108 27.85 6.95 -0.97
CA LEU A 108 28.19 5.77 -0.20
C LEU A 108 27.06 5.35 0.76
N GLN A 109 26.38 6.31 1.37
CA GLN A 109 25.19 6.04 2.19
C GLN A 109 24.09 5.33 1.39
N ALA A 110 23.74 5.86 0.22
CA ALA A 110 22.70 5.28 -0.64
C ALA A 110 23.12 3.87 -1.11
N PHE A 111 24.36 3.69 -1.48
CA PHE A 111 24.85 2.38 -1.93
C PHE A 111 24.81 1.30 -0.82
N ILE A 112 25.22 1.67 0.40
CA ILE A 112 25.31 0.72 1.52
C ILE A 112 23.94 0.47 2.18
N ARG A 113 23.10 1.50 2.27
CA ARG A 113 21.90 1.52 3.11
C ARG A 113 20.60 1.58 2.34
N GLY A 114 20.66 1.72 1.01
CA GLY A 114 19.53 1.99 0.14
C GLY A 114 19.34 3.49 -0.13
N ASN A 115 18.63 3.78 -1.19
CA ASN A 115 18.35 5.14 -1.68
C ASN A 115 17.01 5.63 -1.15
N SER A 116 16.99 6.80 -0.52
CA SER A 116 15.75 7.39 0.01
C SER A 116 14.94 8.20 -1.00
N ASP A 117 15.30 8.21 -2.28
CA ASP A 117 14.50 8.84 -3.32
C ASP A 117 13.27 7.98 -3.65
N TRP A 118 12.08 8.54 -3.43
CA TRP A 118 10.82 7.86 -3.75
C TRP A 118 10.77 7.35 -5.19
N LYS A 119 11.25 8.17 -6.14
CA LYS A 119 11.18 7.86 -7.57
C LYS A 119 11.88 6.56 -7.92
N ASP A 120 13.01 6.30 -7.29
CA ASP A 120 13.92 5.19 -7.63
C ASP A 120 13.83 4.04 -6.60
N SER A 121 12.90 4.11 -5.62
CA SER A 121 12.78 3.12 -4.56
C SER A 121 12.12 1.83 -5.00
N ASP A 122 12.58 0.72 -4.43
CA ASP A 122 12.00 -0.62 -4.64
C ASP A 122 10.54 -0.69 -4.23
N ILE A 123 10.18 -0.02 -3.12
CA ILE A 123 8.80 -0.01 -2.64
C ILE A 123 7.84 0.64 -3.64
N ARG A 124 8.25 1.74 -4.30
CA ARG A 124 7.44 2.38 -5.32
C ARG A 124 7.24 1.46 -6.53
N ALA A 125 8.33 0.84 -6.99
CA ALA A 125 8.27 -0.10 -8.13
C ALA A 125 7.33 -1.27 -7.83
N TRP A 126 7.42 -1.84 -6.63
CA TRP A 126 6.55 -2.93 -6.18
C TRP A 126 5.09 -2.50 -6.05
N LEU A 127 4.81 -1.38 -5.40
CA LEU A 127 3.45 -0.87 -5.20
C LEU A 127 2.72 -0.62 -6.51
N ASN A 128 3.42 -0.15 -7.55
CA ASN A 128 2.85 0.14 -8.87
C ASN A 128 3.03 -1.02 -9.87
N GLY A 129 3.54 -2.16 -9.43
CA GLY A 129 3.74 -3.34 -10.26
C GLY A 129 2.42 -4.07 -10.56
N GLU A 130 2.03 -4.11 -11.85
CA GLU A 130 0.82 -4.80 -12.35
C GLU A 130 1.11 -6.23 -12.84
N LYS A 131 2.35 -6.72 -12.70
CA LYS A 131 2.83 -7.98 -13.27
C LYS A 131 3.47 -8.88 -12.22
N GLU A 132 3.58 -10.17 -12.55
CA GLU A 132 4.33 -11.13 -11.74
C GLU A 132 5.81 -10.75 -11.58
N LEU A 133 6.41 -10.12 -12.60
CA LEU A 133 7.79 -9.63 -12.55
C LEU A 133 7.77 -8.11 -12.56
N VAL A 134 8.21 -7.53 -11.46
CA VAL A 134 8.38 -6.09 -11.31
C VAL A 134 9.72 -5.66 -11.89
N ASP A 135 9.74 -4.54 -12.59
CA ASP A 135 10.96 -3.91 -13.08
C ASP A 135 11.47 -2.93 -12.01
N TYR A 136 12.54 -3.31 -11.33
CA TYR A 136 13.18 -2.49 -10.30
C TYR A 136 14.29 -1.59 -10.87
N GLY A 137 14.45 -1.57 -12.20
CA GLY A 137 15.46 -0.74 -12.88
C GLY A 137 16.88 -1.35 -12.87
N ASP A 138 17.30 -1.93 -11.78
CA ASP A 138 18.45 -2.80 -11.62
C ASP A 138 18.02 -4.22 -11.24
N SER A 139 18.88 -5.05 -10.67
CA SER A 139 18.46 -6.38 -10.25
C SER A 139 17.55 -6.29 -9.03
N ALA A 140 16.41 -6.98 -9.09
CA ALA A 140 15.48 -7.07 -7.96
C ALA A 140 16.21 -7.43 -6.65
N PRO A 141 15.86 -6.77 -5.55
CA PRO A 141 16.45 -7.06 -4.26
C PRO A 141 16.10 -8.49 -3.84
N THR A 142 17.12 -9.33 -3.76
CA THR A 142 16.98 -10.75 -3.39
C THR A 142 16.97 -10.92 -1.88
N LYS A 143 16.43 -12.04 -1.38
CA LYS A 143 16.54 -12.41 0.03
C LYS A 143 17.97 -12.36 0.59
N LYS A 144 18.98 -12.50 -0.26
CA LYS A 144 20.40 -12.41 0.16
C LYS A 144 20.84 -10.98 0.38
N LYS A 145 20.19 -10.04 -0.25
CA LYS A 145 20.46 -8.60 -0.12
C LYS A 145 19.72 -7.99 1.07
N MET A 146 18.69 -8.66 1.53
CA MET A 146 17.93 -8.26 2.70
C MET A 146 18.52 -8.95 3.93
N SER A 147 18.54 -8.30 5.05
CA SER A 147 19.00 -8.87 6.30
C SER A 147 18.10 -10.05 6.76
N GLU A 148 18.12 -10.44 7.99
CA GLU A 148 17.46 -11.66 8.48
C GLU A 148 15.92 -11.64 8.37
N HIS A 149 15.32 -10.50 8.07
CA HIS A 149 13.87 -10.29 7.96
C HIS A 149 13.43 -10.50 6.52
N LYS A 150 12.60 -11.49 6.24
CA LYS A 150 12.54 -12.15 4.95
C LYS A 150 11.34 -11.79 4.06
N ASN A 151 10.90 -10.54 4.03
CA ASN A 151 9.90 -10.08 3.07
C ASN A 151 10.54 -9.54 1.77
N GLY A 152 11.25 -10.41 1.06
CA GLY A 152 11.94 -10.03 -0.18
C GLY A 152 11.00 -9.66 -1.30
N TYR A 153 11.40 -8.65 -2.08
CA TYR A 153 10.69 -8.25 -3.30
C TYR A 153 10.74 -9.30 -4.42
N ASP A 154 11.72 -10.21 -4.36
CA ASP A 154 11.94 -11.28 -5.36
C ASP A 154 11.02 -12.50 -5.19
N ILE A 155 10.23 -12.54 -4.14
CA ILE A 155 9.39 -13.71 -3.80
C ILE A 155 7.91 -13.51 -4.09
N GLU A 156 7.50 -12.32 -4.46
CA GLU A 156 6.11 -12.00 -4.75
C GLU A 156 5.97 -11.07 -5.96
N PRO A 157 4.82 -11.12 -6.64
CA PRO A 157 4.51 -10.20 -7.73
C PRO A 157 4.28 -8.77 -7.22
N GLY A 158 4.15 -7.83 -8.16
CA GLY A 158 3.80 -6.45 -7.82
C GLY A 158 2.45 -6.34 -7.11
N PHE A 159 2.31 -5.34 -6.25
CA PHE A 159 1.10 -5.16 -5.44
C PHE A 159 -0.17 -5.05 -6.27
N LEU A 160 -0.16 -4.23 -7.34
CA LEU A 160 -1.33 -4.08 -8.22
C LEU A 160 -1.69 -5.34 -9.01
N SER A 161 -0.80 -6.34 -9.10
CA SER A 161 -1.14 -7.61 -9.75
C SER A 161 -2.19 -8.43 -8.98
N ASN A 162 -2.43 -8.09 -7.71
CA ASN A 162 -3.49 -8.69 -6.90
C ASN A 162 -4.88 -8.13 -7.21
N PHE A 163 -4.97 -7.01 -7.93
CA PHE A 163 -6.22 -6.34 -8.24
C PHE A 163 -6.76 -6.78 -9.60
N SER A 164 -8.07 -6.87 -9.73
CA SER A 164 -8.71 -7.07 -11.03
C SER A 164 -8.47 -5.86 -11.94
N LYS A 165 -8.61 -6.07 -13.26
CA LYS A 165 -8.44 -4.99 -14.23
C LYS A 165 -9.39 -3.82 -13.98
N LYS A 166 -10.64 -4.07 -13.56
CA LYS A 166 -11.62 -3.02 -13.25
C LYS A 166 -11.21 -2.21 -12.03
N GLU A 167 -10.69 -2.87 -10.99
CA GLU A 167 -10.19 -2.20 -9.80
C GLU A 167 -8.97 -1.34 -10.13
N ILE A 168 -8.03 -1.84 -10.94
CA ILE A 168 -6.87 -1.06 -11.40
C ILE A 168 -7.31 0.16 -12.22
N GLU A 169 -8.35 0.04 -13.05
CA GLU A 169 -8.92 1.14 -13.83
C GLU A 169 -9.62 2.19 -12.94
N ALA A 170 -10.22 1.77 -11.81
CA ALA A 170 -10.83 2.66 -10.83
C ALA A 170 -9.80 3.41 -9.97
N ILE A 171 -8.57 2.90 -9.86
CA ILE A 171 -7.48 3.61 -9.18
C ILE A 171 -6.88 4.64 -10.13
N LYS A 172 -7.00 5.91 -9.77
CA LYS A 172 -6.50 7.03 -10.58
C LYS A 172 -5.00 7.25 -10.36
N PRO A 173 -4.23 7.46 -11.44
CA PRO A 173 -2.85 7.92 -11.28
C PRO A 173 -2.84 9.33 -10.70
N VAL A 174 -1.97 9.55 -9.72
CA VAL A 174 -1.80 10.84 -9.04
C VAL A 174 -0.41 11.39 -9.33
N ARG A 175 -0.35 12.66 -9.73
CA ARG A 175 0.91 13.39 -9.82
C ARG A 175 1.39 13.75 -8.43
N LEU A 176 2.48 13.15 -8.02
CA LEU A 176 3.10 13.35 -6.71
C LEU A 176 4.32 14.25 -6.82
N GLU A 177 4.46 15.15 -5.86
CA GLU A 177 5.66 15.92 -5.63
C GLU A 177 6.28 15.46 -4.31
N THR A 178 7.53 14.99 -4.36
CA THR A 178 8.26 14.52 -3.19
C THR A 178 9.58 15.26 -3.11
N LYS A 179 10.01 15.65 -1.92
CA LYS A 179 11.33 16.24 -1.74
C LYS A 179 12.39 15.31 -2.31
N ALA A 180 13.38 15.87 -3.00
CA ALA A 180 14.54 15.11 -3.42
C ALA A 180 15.40 14.77 -2.20
N ASN A 181 16.08 13.63 -2.25
CA ASN A 181 17.10 13.30 -1.25
C ASN A 181 18.41 14.08 -1.49
N GLY A 182 19.37 13.92 -0.59
CA GLY A 182 20.63 14.63 -0.64
C GLY A 182 21.52 14.35 -1.87
N LEU A 183 21.19 13.36 -2.69
CA LEU A 183 21.92 13.07 -3.94
C LEU A 183 21.47 13.94 -5.11
N SER A 184 20.33 14.60 -5.01
CA SER A 184 19.77 15.43 -6.09
C SER A 184 19.99 16.90 -5.83
N ASP A 185 20.26 17.65 -6.88
CA ASP A 185 20.26 19.12 -6.89
C ASP A 185 18.86 19.71 -7.06
N LYS A 186 17.85 18.85 -7.17
CA LYS A 186 16.44 19.24 -7.32
C LYS A 186 15.80 19.37 -5.95
N GLU A 187 15.00 20.42 -5.79
CA GLU A 187 14.19 20.60 -4.57
C GLU A 187 13.05 19.59 -4.48
N MET A 188 12.40 19.31 -5.61
CA MET A 188 11.28 18.37 -5.71
C MET A 188 11.47 17.39 -6.87
N VAL A 189 11.06 16.16 -6.65
CA VAL A 189 10.96 15.10 -7.66
C VAL A 189 9.49 14.82 -7.93
N VAL A 190 9.14 14.71 -9.21
CA VAL A 190 7.76 14.45 -9.66
C VAL A 190 7.66 13.03 -10.16
N THR A 191 6.65 12.30 -9.66
CA THR A 191 6.24 11.00 -10.17
C THR A 191 4.75 11.00 -10.49
N GLU A 192 4.29 10.00 -11.23
CA GLU A 192 2.88 9.69 -11.43
C GLU A 192 2.66 8.25 -11.00
N ASP A 193 1.88 8.05 -9.96
CA ASP A 193 1.72 6.75 -9.31
C ASP A 193 0.24 6.48 -9.01
N LYS A 194 -0.19 5.23 -9.14
CA LYS A 194 -1.51 4.76 -8.71
C LYS A 194 -1.53 4.45 -7.23
N VAL A 195 -0.46 3.85 -6.73
CA VAL A 195 -0.30 3.48 -5.32
C VAL A 195 0.94 4.16 -4.77
N TYR A 196 0.81 4.79 -3.62
CA TYR A 196 1.87 5.59 -3.03
C TYR A 196 1.87 5.53 -1.49
N LEU A 197 2.94 5.99 -0.87
CA LEU A 197 3.01 6.23 0.56
C LEU A 197 2.71 7.72 0.84
N LEU A 198 2.26 8.01 2.04
CA LEU A 198 1.95 9.38 2.47
C LEU A 198 3.22 10.18 2.75
N THR A 199 3.11 11.51 2.78
CA THR A 199 4.14 12.44 3.26
C THR A 199 3.84 12.89 4.69
N LEU A 200 4.74 13.67 5.29
CA LEU A 200 4.50 14.34 6.57
C LEU A 200 3.29 15.28 6.50
N GLU A 201 3.11 15.99 5.37
CA GLU A 201 1.97 16.89 5.18
C GLU A 201 0.63 16.12 5.14
N ASP A 202 0.62 14.95 4.51
CA ASP A 202 -0.58 14.12 4.42
C ASP A 202 -1.08 13.63 5.80
N LEU A 203 -0.22 13.58 6.81
CA LEU A 203 -0.62 13.14 8.16
C LEU A 203 -1.67 14.05 8.81
N GLU A 204 -1.76 15.32 8.40
CA GLU A 204 -2.82 16.21 8.87
C GLU A 204 -4.22 15.74 8.46
N LEU A 205 -4.32 14.93 7.40
CA LEU A 205 -5.59 14.38 6.93
C LEU A 205 -6.21 13.41 7.94
N PHE A 206 -5.40 12.72 8.74
CA PHE A 206 -5.89 11.82 9.78
C PHE A 206 -6.70 12.59 10.83
N GLU A 207 -6.19 13.72 11.30
CA GLU A 207 -6.91 14.56 12.26
C GLU A 207 -8.23 15.08 11.65
N LYS A 208 -8.19 15.55 10.40
CA LYS A 208 -9.37 16.04 9.67
C LYS A 208 -10.44 14.95 9.48
N ALA A 209 -10.02 13.70 9.33
CA ALA A 209 -10.90 12.54 9.21
C ALA A 209 -11.29 11.93 10.58
N GLY A 210 -10.86 12.53 11.71
CA GLY A 210 -11.13 12.00 13.04
C GLY A 210 -10.43 10.66 13.33
N MET A 211 -9.29 10.41 12.69
CA MET A 211 -8.56 9.15 12.75
C MET A 211 -7.23 9.28 13.49
N ASN A 212 -6.76 8.16 14.04
CA ASN A 212 -5.40 8.06 14.56
C ASN A 212 -4.45 7.63 13.41
N MET A 213 -3.30 8.28 13.29
CA MET A 213 -2.25 7.85 12.36
C MET A 213 -1.52 6.59 12.82
N LEU A 214 -1.50 6.32 14.13
CA LEU A 214 -0.94 5.08 14.67
C LEU A 214 -1.86 3.91 14.31
N THR A 215 -1.26 2.80 13.88
CA THR A 215 -2.01 1.60 13.49
C THR A 215 -1.18 0.34 13.74
N LYS A 216 -1.85 -0.80 13.72
CA LYS A 216 -1.26 -2.12 13.89
C LYS A 216 -1.20 -2.89 12.57
N PRO A 217 -0.35 -3.91 12.48
CA PRO A 217 -0.36 -4.85 11.37
C PRO A 217 -1.64 -5.66 11.31
N THR A 218 -1.97 -6.16 10.11
CA THR A 218 -2.98 -7.22 9.96
C THR A 218 -2.45 -8.55 10.52
N GLU A 219 -3.33 -9.52 10.75
CA GLU A 219 -2.92 -10.87 11.19
C GLU A 219 -2.04 -11.53 10.12
N GLU A 220 -2.39 -11.37 8.85
CA GLU A 220 -1.64 -11.90 7.71
C GLU A 220 -0.24 -11.27 7.60
N CYS A 221 -0.13 -9.97 7.88
CA CYS A 221 1.17 -9.30 7.93
C CYS A 221 2.06 -9.89 9.02
N LEU A 222 1.49 -10.16 10.20
CA LEU A 222 2.22 -10.79 11.31
C LEU A 222 2.61 -12.24 11.02
N GLU A 223 1.77 -12.99 10.30
CA GLU A 223 2.06 -14.36 9.89
C GLU A 223 3.19 -14.42 8.85
N GLN A 224 3.29 -13.41 7.98
CA GLN A 224 4.36 -13.29 6.97
C GLN A 224 5.69 -12.85 7.59
N ASP A 225 5.67 -12.18 8.73
CA ASP A 225 6.87 -11.72 9.40
C ASP A 225 7.63 -12.87 10.07
N GLU A 226 8.61 -13.41 9.35
CA GLU A 226 9.47 -14.48 9.86
C GLU A 226 10.39 -14.00 10.99
N SER A 227 10.58 -12.69 11.18
CA SER A 227 11.45 -12.13 12.21
C SER A 227 10.88 -12.31 13.61
N LYS A 228 9.56 -12.44 13.72
CA LYS A 228 8.81 -12.47 14.99
C LYS A 228 9.08 -11.30 15.93
N TRP A 229 9.62 -10.23 15.41
CA TRP A 229 10.00 -9.05 16.19
C TRP A 229 8.82 -8.45 16.97
N TYR A 230 7.62 -8.67 16.45
CA TYR A 230 6.37 -8.22 17.06
C TYR A 230 5.74 -9.24 18.00
N GLN A 231 6.16 -10.50 17.91
CA GLN A 231 5.60 -11.58 18.70
C GLN A 231 6.33 -11.78 20.01
N ASP A 232 7.49 -11.14 20.19
CA ASP A 232 8.32 -11.31 21.37
C ASP A 232 7.81 -10.41 22.52
N GLU A 233 6.75 -10.88 23.21
CA GLU A 233 6.31 -10.31 24.49
C GLU A 233 7.42 -10.32 25.57
N GLN A 234 8.54 -10.98 25.29
CA GLN A 234 9.63 -11.19 26.28
C GLN A 234 10.41 -9.92 26.57
N ASP A 235 10.45 -8.96 25.64
CA ASP A 235 11.15 -7.69 25.86
C ASP A 235 10.30 -6.65 26.61
N GLY A 236 9.09 -6.98 27.02
CA GLY A 236 8.24 -6.11 27.85
C GLY A 236 7.66 -4.90 27.10
N TYR A 237 7.83 -4.85 25.80
CA TYR A 237 7.35 -3.79 24.92
C TYR A 237 6.15 -4.29 24.12
N GLY A 238 5.14 -4.85 24.72
CA GLY A 238 3.90 -5.27 24.03
C GLY A 238 3.22 -4.13 23.27
N VAL A 239 3.85 -3.66 22.20
CA VAL A 239 3.37 -2.58 21.35
C VAL A 239 2.37 -3.13 20.37
N GLU A 240 1.12 -2.70 20.44
CA GLU A 240 0.11 -3.06 19.45
C GLU A 240 0.30 -2.27 18.15
N MET A 241 0.73 -1.00 18.25
CA MET A 241 0.94 -0.11 17.11
C MET A 241 2.36 -0.21 16.60
N HIS A 242 2.52 -0.06 15.29
CA HIS A 242 3.80 -0.31 14.66
C HIS A 242 4.24 0.81 13.73
N TYR A 243 5.56 0.84 13.45
CA TYR A 243 6.18 1.78 12.53
C TYR A 243 5.72 1.51 11.11
N TRP A 244 5.52 2.59 10.32
CA TRP A 244 5.23 2.48 8.90
C TRP A 244 5.85 3.63 8.10
N TRP A 245 6.29 3.34 6.88
CA TRP A 245 7.02 4.25 6.03
C TRP A 245 6.18 5.42 5.52
N LEU A 246 6.82 6.60 5.46
CA LEU A 246 6.42 7.73 4.62
C LEU A 246 7.33 7.79 3.40
N ARG A 247 6.89 8.42 2.30
CA ARG A 247 7.73 8.56 1.09
C ARG A 247 8.71 9.72 1.14
N GLU A 248 8.70 10.53 2.19
CA GLU A 248 9.52 11.73 2.30
C GLU A 248 10.91 11.40 2.84
N PRO A 249 12.00 11.75 2.11
CA PRO A 249 13.36 11.56 2.59
C PRO A 249 13.70 12.53 3.72
N VAL A 250 14.61 12.12 4.58
CA VAL A 250 15.17 12.97 5.61
C VAL A 250 16.15 13.96 4.98
N LEU A 251 16.10 15.22 5.43
CA LEU A 251 17.01 16.26 4.97
C LEU A 251 18.48 15.87 5.22
N ASP A 252 19.34 16.19 4.28
CA ASP A 252 20.78 15.92 4.33
C ASP A 252 21.16 14.42 4.45
N SER A 253 20.23 13.53 4.06
CA SER A 253 20.47 12.10 3.97
C SER A 253 20.09 11.57 2.58
N SER A 254 20.80 10.55 2.12
CA SER A 254 20.47 9.81 0.91
C SER A 254 19.88 8.43 1.20
N SER A 255 19.84 8.04 2.47
CA SER A 255 19.49 6.68 2.91
C SER A 255 18.50 6.62 4.06
N LYS A 256 17.84 7.73 4.36
CA LYS A 256 16.81 7.76 5.41
C LYS A 256 15.52 8.38 4.90
N CYS A 257 14.39 7.77 5.28
CA CYS A 257 13.05 8.34 5.13
C CYS A 257 12.41 8.53 6.50
N TYR A 258 11.41 9.42 6.54
CA TYR A 258 10.52 9.52 7.69
C TYR A 258 9.60 8.29 7.77
N ALA A 259 9.23 7.96 9.00
CA ALA A 259 8.23 6.94 9.31
C ALA A 259 7.35 7.43 10.46
N VAL A 260 6.12 6.96 10.49
CA VAL A 260 5.26 7.12 11.67
C VAL A 260 5.72 6.11 12.72
N GLY A 261 5.88 6.56 13.95
CA GLY A 261 6.31 5.75 15.07
C GLY A 261 5.21 4.88 15.66
N ASN A 262 5.45 4.39 16.85
CA ASN A 262 4.48 3.62 17.63
C ASN A 262 4.07 4.39 18.91
N GLU A 263 3.20 3.79 19.71
CA GLU A 263 2.69 4.42 20.94
C GLU A 263 3.75 4.51 22.08
N TYR A 264 4.80 3.72 22.01
CA TYR A 264 5.82 3.66 23.05
C TYR A 264 6.66 4.94 23.13
N TRP A 265 6.93 5.58 21.96
CA TRP A 265 7.75 6.78 21.89
C TRP A 265 6.91 8.06 21.98
N GLU A 266 7.43 9.08 22.66
CA GLU A 266 6.79 10.41 22.67
C GLU A 266 6.76 11.02 21.27
N GLU A 267 7.82 10.84 20.51
CA GLU A 267 7.93 11.28 19.12
C GLU A 267 7.20 10.29 18.20
N LYS A 268 6.14 10.77 17.57
CA LYS A 268 5.34 9.96 16.64
C LYS A 268 5.91 9.91 15.24
N ILE A 269 6.85 10.77 14.91
CA ILE A 269 7.58 10.78 13.64
C ILE A 269 9.04 10.46 13.94
N ILE A 270 9.57 9.49 13.24
CA ILE A 270 10.94 9.01 13.40
C ILE A 270 11.65 9.01 12.05
N GLU A 271 12.98 8.96 12.09
CA GLU A 271 13.85 8.77 10.94
C GLU A 271 14.36 7.34 10.92
N ASN A 272 14.27 6.68 9.76
CA ASN A 272 14.79 5.32 9.64
C ASN A 272 15.57 5.13 8.34
N THR A 273 16.58 4.26 8.42
CA THR A 273 17.35 3.81 7.26
C THR A 273 16.47 2.98 6.33
N VAL A 274 16.44 3.34 5.05
CA VAL A 274 15.51 2.78 4.05
C VAL A 274 15.70 1.30 3.73
N GLY A 275 16.86 0.73 4.04
CA GLY A 275 17.13 -0.71 3.93
C GLY A 275 16.60 -1.56 5.09
N LEU A 276 15.91 -0.97 6.08
CA LEU A 276 15.32 -1.71 7.17
C LEU A 276 14.00 -2.36 6.74
N GLU A 277 13.93 -3.68 6.83
CA GLU A 277 12.78 -4.46 6.34
C GLU A 277 11.62 -4.58 7.34
N GLY A 278 11.88 -4.25 8.60
CA GLY A 278 10.92 -4.39 9.69
C GLY A 278 9.91 -3.24 9.79
N LEU A 279 9.81 -2.33 8.81
CA LEU A 279 8.81 -1.27 8.84
C LEU A 279 7.62 -1.60 7.97
N GLY A 280 6.45 -1.19 8.46
CA GLY A 280 5.17 -1.45 7.84
C GLY A 280 4.95 -0.67 6.56
N ILE A 281 4.19 -1.29 5.66
CA ILE A 281 3.69 -0.66 4.44
C ILE A 281 2.21 -0.37 4.64
N ARG A 282 1.87 0.90 4.48
CA ARG A 282 0.51 1.42 4.57
C ARG A 282 0.20 2.22 3.30
N PRO A 283 -0.17 1.54 2.20
CA PRO A 283 -0.41 2.18 0.91
C PRO A 283 -1.57 3.17 0.95
N ALA A 284 -1.48 4.18 0.09
CA ALA A 284 -2.57 5.09 -0.24
C ALA A 284 -2.88 5.00 -1.75
N ILE A 285 -4.15 5.21 -2.09
CA ILE A 285 -4.67 5.26 -3.46
C ILE A 285 -5.66 6.40 -3.59
N THR A 286 -5.90 6.86 -4.82
CA THR A 286 -7.03 7.72 -5.14
C THR A 286 -7.95 6.95 -6.07
N VAL A 287 -9.23 6.81 -5.70
CA VAL A 287 -10.21 6.04 -6.46
C VAL A 287 -11.25 6.95 -7.11
N ASP A 288 -11.73 6.52 -8.27
CA ASP A 288 -12.86 7.11 -8.98
C ASP A 288 -14.16 6.53 -8.41
N LEU A 289 -14.90 7.35 -7.67
CA LEU A 289 -16.19 6.99 -7.08
C LEU A 289 -17.32 6.89 -8.10
N THR A 290 -17.07 7.33 -9.34
CA THR A 290 -18.04 7.24 -10.45
C THR A 290 -17.84 5.98 -11.30
N SER A 291 -16.84 5.16 -10.97
CA SER A 291 -16.53 3.91 -11.65
C SER A 291 -17.59 2.83 -11.38
N ASP A 292 -17.66 1.82 -12.26
CA ASP A 292 -18.55 0.66 -12.10
C ASP A 292 -18.11 -0.32 -11.00
N VAL A 293 -17.10 0.06 -10.21
CA VAL A 293 -16.60 -0.76 -9.09
C VAL A 293 -17.43 -0.50 -7.85
N ILE A 294 -17.83 -1.56 -7.17
CA ILE A 294 -18.58 -1.47 -5.92
C ILE A 294 -17.59 -1.29 -4.76
N PHE A 295 -17.70 -0.18 -4.06
CA PHE A 295 -17.00 0.07 -2.81
C PHE A 295 -17.92 -0.33 -1.65
N THR A 296 -17.54 -1.35 -0.89
CA THR A 296 -18.35 -1.82 0.23
C THR A 296 -17.95 -1.12 1.52
N LYS A 297 -18.88 -0.42 2.17
CA LYS A 297 -18.67 0.10 3.55
C LYS A 297 -18.71 -1.06 4.56
N GLU A 298 -17.78 -1.02 5.53
CA GLU A 298 -17.77 -1.89 6.72
C GLU A 298 -18.60 -1.29 7.86
#